data_ab6d675eeff6594aeb938e6b04ec4126
#
_entry.id   ab6d675eeff6594aeb938e6b04ec4126
#
_cell.length_a   1.000
_cell.length_b   1.000
_cell.length_c   1.000
_cell.angle_alpha   90.00
_cell.angle_beta   90.00
_cell.angle_gamma   90.00
#
_symmetry.space_group_name_H-M   'P 1'
#
loop_
_entity.id
_entity.type
_entity.pdbx_description
1 polymer ?
#
loop_
_entity_poly.entity_id
_entity_poly.type
_entity_poly.pdbx_seq_one_letter_code
_entity_poly.pdbx_strand_id
1 'polypeptide(L)'
;MSGGTLIAMAAAEIVMDRNAVLAPVDPQIGDVAAASILRVAEIKKAQASDETLIMADMAAKARVQVASFVADLLSKRLPRTKAEELAVALSEGRWTHDFPITSQMARKMGFPVTTNMPRLVYNLMDLYPQANTRRPSVIYVPTRSPGPPKRDIGTLRRGLGGRY
;
A
#
# COMPACT_ATOMS: atom_id res chain seq x y z
N MET A 1 -2.83 -2.97 -4.54
CA MET A 1 -4.21 -2.92 -5.14
C MET A 1 -4.50 -1.61 -5.88
N SER A 2 -3.84 -0.51 -5.54
CA SER A 2 -4.08 0.84 -6.13
C SER A 2 -3.94 0.92 -7.66
N GLY A 3 -2.91 0.27 -8.24
CA GLY A 3 -2.73 0.23 -9.69
C GLY A 3 -3.89 -0.43 -10.44
N GLY A 4 -4.45 -1.53 -9.90
CA GLY A 4 -5.64 -2.16 -10.47
C GLY A 4 -6.87 -1.25 -10.45
N THR A 5 -7.02 -0.44 -9.41
CA THR A 5 -8.11 0.54 -9.31
C THR A 5 -7.95 1.65 -10.36
N LEU A 6 -6.73 2.13 -10.63
CA LEU A 6 -6.47 3.10 -11.70
C LEU A 6 -6.84 2.53 -13.08
N ILE A 7 -6.47 1.27 -13.34
CA ILE A 7 -6.84 0.58 -14.59
C ILE A 7 -8.37 0.47 -14.69
N ALA A 8 -9.05 0.07 -13.63
CA ALA A 8 -10.50 -0.01 -13.59
C ALA A 8 -11.17 1.34 -13.85
N MET A 9 -10.64 2.43 -13.27
CA MET A 9 -11.16 3.78 -13.50
C MET A 9 -11.05 4.22 -14.96
N ALA A 10 -10.08 3.73 -15.71
CA ALA A 10 -9.92 4.05 -17.13
C ALA A 10 -10.92 3.28 -18.05
N ALA A 11 -11.50 2.18 -17.56
CA ALA A 11 -12.38 1.32 -18.34
C ALA A 11 -13.77 1.94 -18.56
N ALA A 12 -14.42 1.67 -19.71
CA ALA A 12 -15.77 2.12 -19.99
C ALA A 12 -16.82 1.45 -19.07
N GLU A 13 -16.55 0.22 -18.66
CA GLU A 13 -17.35 -0.56 -17.72
C GLU A 13 -16.43 -1.33 -16.79
N ILE A 14 -16.83 -1.46 -15.53
CA ILE A 14 -16.11 -2.23 -14.52
C ILE A 14 -17.01 -3.40 -14.12
N VAL A 15 -16.63 -4.61 -14.52
CA VAL A 15 -17.34 -5.83 -14.13
C VAL A 15 -16.68 -6.38 -12.87
N MET A 16 -17.42 -6.43 -11.76
CA MET A 16 -16.92 -6.91 -10.47
C MET A 16 -17.72 -8.12 -10.01
N ASP A 17 -17.06 -9.15 -9.51
CA ASP A 17 -17.76 -10.14 -8.68
C ASP A 17 -18.41 -9.45 -7.46
N ARG A 18 -19.45 -10.05 -6.90
CA ARG A 18 -20.17 -9.49 -5.74
C ARG A 18 -19.26 -9.30 -4.52
N ASN A 19 -18.25 -10.14 -4.39
CA ASN A 19 -17.30 -10.14 -3.29
C ASN A 19 -15.99 -9.42 -3.65
N ALA A 20 -15.83 -8.99 -4.89
CA ALA A 20 -14.66 -8.24 -5.33
C ALA A 20 -14.66 -6.83 -4.73
N VAL A 21 -13.47 -6.31 -4.48
CA VAL A 21 -13.25 -4.96 -3.97
C VAL A 21 -12.19 -4.24 -4.79
N LEU A 22 -12.34 -2.94 -4.90
CA LEU A 22 -11.28 -2.02 -5.30
C LEU A 22 -10.62 -1.46 -4.04
N ALA A 23 -9.53 -0.74 -4.19
CA ALA A 23 -8.87 -0.07 -3.08
C ALA A 23 -8.64 1.42 -3.40
N PRO A 24 -8.41 2.27 -2.40
CA PRO A 24 -7.93 3.64 -2.60
C PRO A 24 -6.64 3.67 -3.42
N VAL A 25 -6.36 4.81 -4.01
CA VAL A 25 -5.17 5.04 -4.84
C VAL A 25 -4.15 5.94 -4.13
N ASP A 26 -4.11 5.86 -2.82
CA ASP A 26 -3.16 6.61 -2.01
C ASP A 26 -1.71 6.23 -2.35
N PRO A 27 -0.83 7.21 -2.62
CA PRO A 27 0.56 6.92 -2.92
C PRO A 27 1.30 6.38 -1.70
N GLN A 28 2.21 5.43 -1.95
CA GLN A 28 3.11 4.86 -0.96
C GLN A 28 4.54 5.29 -1.29
N ILE A 29 5.32 5.63 -0.26
CA ILE A 29 6.76 5.87 -0.35
C ILE A 29 7.43 4.72 0.41
N GLY A 30 8.02 3.78 -0.32
CA GLY A 30 8.36 2.49 0.26
C GLY A 30 7.10 1.78 0.75
N ASP A 31 7.10 1.38 2.01
CA ASP A 31 5.97 0.68 2.66
C ASP A 31 5.08 1.62 3.49
N VAL A 32 5.28 2.95 3.38
CA VAL A 32 4.58 3.93 4.21
C VAL A 32 3.67 4.82 3.37
N ALA A 33 2.42 5.00 3.82
CA ALA A 33 1.47 5.89 3.16
C ALA A 33 1.97 7.34 3.18
N ALA A 34 1.93 8.01 2.01
CA ALA A 34 2.35 9.41 1.88
C ALA A 34 1.63 10.34 2.87
N ALA A 35 0.34 10.10 3.12
CA ALA A 35 -0.42 10.85 4.11
C ALA A 35 0.14 10.72 5.53
N SER A 36 0.62 9.53 5.91
CA SER A 36 1.23 9.29 7.22
C SER A 36 2.57 10.00 7.37
N ILE A 37 3.39 10.01 6.31
CA ILE A 37 4.67 10.74 6.30
C ILE A 37 4.44 12.23 6.50
N LEU A 38 3.49 12.81 5.76
CA LEU A 38 3.12 14.23 5.88
C LEU A 38 2.62 14.54 7.29
N ARG A 39 1.79 13.66 7.87
CA ARG A 39 1.30 13.84 9.23
C ARG A 39 2.40 13.84 10.28
N VAL A 40 3.40 12.96 10.14
CA VAL A 40 4.56 12.92 11.03
C VAL A 40 5.37 14.20 10.91
N ALA A 41 5.64 14.68 9.69
CA ALA A 41 6.37 15.94 9.47
C ALA A 41 5.62 17.14 10.08
N GLU A 42 4.29 17.20 9.92
CA GLU A 42 3.45 18.24 10.50
C GLU A 42 3.50 18.26 12.05
N ILE A 43 3.46 17.08 12.67
CA ILE A 43 3.51 16.95 14.13
C ILE A 43 4.89 17.34 14.67
N LYS A 44 5.95 16.85 14.05
CA LYS A 44 7.33 17.08 14.50
C LYS A 44 7.85 18.48 14.19
N LYS A 45 7.36 19.13 13.12
CA LYS A 45 7.78 20.48 12.71
C LYS A 45 9.32 20.61 12.66
N ALA A 46 9.86 21.57 13.40
CA ALA A 46 11.30 21.82 13.48
C ALA A 46 12.12 20.68 14.13
N GLN A 47 11.47 19.69 14.74
CA GLN A 47 12.11 18.52 15.31
C GLN A 47 12.14 17.32 14.36
N ALA A 48 11.64 17.48 13.13
CA ALA A 48 11.73 16.45 12.10
C ALA A 48 13.19 16.29 11.64
N SER A 49 13.63 15.05 11.41
CA SER A 49 14.93 14.79 10.78
C SER A 49 14.91 15.18 9.31
N ASP A 50 16.08 15.44 8.74
CA ASP A 50 16.21 15.75 7.31
C ASP A 50 15.60 14.66 6.44
N GLU A 51 15.79 13.40 6.80
CA GLU A 51 15.16 12.27 6.11
C GLU A 51 13.62 12.36 6.12
N THR A 52 13.03 12.69 7.27
CA THR A 52 11.57 12.88 7.39
C THR A 52 11.11 14.03 6.51
N LEU A 53 11.86 15.13 6.42
CA LEU A 53 11.52 16.28 5.59
C LEU A 53 11.62 15.96 4.10
N ILE A 54 12.67 15.24 3.68
CA ILE A 54 12.84 14.77 2.30
C ILE A 54 11.68 13.84 1.91
N MET A 55 11.35 12.87 2.77
CA MET A 55 10.21 11.97 2.51
C MET A 55 8.88 12.72 2.45
N ALA A 56 8.71 13.77 3.27
CA ALA A 56 7.49 14.59 3.25
C ALA A 56 7.37 15.40 1.93
N ASP A 57 8.47 15.94 1.41
CA ASP A 57 8.48 16.61 0.11
C ASP A 57 8.10 15.63 -1.03
N MET A 58 8.69 14.43 -1.04
CA MET A 58 8.32 13.38 -2.00
C MET A 58 6.84 12.98 -1.86
N ALA A 59 6.36 12.82 -0.64
CA ALA A 59 4.98 12.44 -0.35
C ALA A 59 3.99 13.52 -0.81
N ALA A 60 4.30 14.80 -0.59
CA ALA A 60 3.48 15.91 -1.06
C ALA A 60 3.35 15.92 -2.59
N LYS A 61 4.47 15.77 -3.30
CA LYS A 61 4.51 15.71 -4.76
C LYS A 61 3.72 14.50 -5.28
N ALA A 62 3.93 13.33 -4.70
CA ALA A 62 3.24 12.11 -5.09
C ALA A 62 1.71 12.22 -4.94
N ARG A 63 1.22 12.82 -3.84
CA ARG A 63 -0.21 13.05 -3.62
C ARG A 63 -0.82 13.95 -4.69
N VAL A 64 -0.18 15.07 -4.99
CA VAL A 64 -0.66 16.00 -6.02
C VAL A 64 -0.73 15.32 -7.38
N GLN A 65 0.32 14.59 -7.75
CA GLN A 65 0.39 13.87 -9.03
C GLN A 65 -0.71 12.82 -9.16
N VAL A 66 -0.90 11.99 -8.14
CA VAL A 66 -1.93 10.96 -8.15
C VAL A 66 -3.34 11.57 -8.16
N ALA A 67 -3.60 12.59 -7.33
CA ALA A 67 -4.88 13.26 -7.31
C ALA A 67 -5.22 13.90 -8.68
N SER A 68 -4.26 14.58 -9.30
CA SER A 68 -4.45 15.17 -10.63
C SER A 68 -4.75 14.10 -11.68
N PHE A 69 -3.98 13.01 -11.70
CA PHE A 69 -4.19 11.92 -12.65
C PHE A 69 -5.57 11.25 -12.46
N VAL A 70 -5.97 11.00 -11.22
CA VAL A 70 -7.30 10.43 -10.91
C VAL A 70 -8.42 11.40 -11.32
N ALA A 71 -8.28 12.70 -11.03
CA ALA A 71 -9.25 13.70 -11.44
C ALA A 71 -9.42 13.75 -12.97
N ASP A 72 -8.32 13.67 -13.72
CA ASP A 72 -8.35 13.66 -15.19
C ASP A 72 -9.02 12.38 -15.73
N LEU A 73 -8.78 11.22 -15.15
CA LEU A 73 -9.48 9.99 -15.51
C LEU A 73 -10.99 10.11 -15.27
N LEU A 74 -11.37 10.60 -14.10
CA LEU A 74 -12.77 10.69 -13.67
C LEU A 74 -13.52 11.79 -14.42
N SER A 75 -12.87 12.90 -14.80
CA SER A 75 -13.48 14.01 -15.53
C SER A 75 -14.01 13.63 -16.91
N LYS A 76 -13.61 12.49 -17.45
CA LYS A 76 -14.16 11.92 -18.69
C LYS A 76 -15.62 11.45 -18.53
N ARG A 77 -16.10 11.30 -17.30
CA ARG A 77 -17.42 10.73 -16.96
C ARG A 77 -18.21 11.52 -15.93
N LEU A 78 -17.51 12.23 -15.06
CA LEU A 78 -18.10 13.02 -13.99
C LEU A 78 -17.88 14.51 -14.24
N PRO A 79 -18.75 15.38 -13.74
CA PRO A 79 -18.48 16.80 -13.69
C PRO A 79 -17.13 17.07 -13.01
N ARG A 80 -16.36 18.04 -13.49
CA ARG A 80 -14.99 18.32 -13.05
C ARG A 80 -14.88 18.47 -11.52
N THR A 81 -15.79 19.20 -10.91
CA THR A 81 -15.83 19.39 -9.46
C THR A 81 -15.94 18.07 -8.69
N LYS A 82 -16.86 17.21 -9.13
CA LYS A 82 -17.06 15.90 -8.50
C LYS A 82 -15.88 14.96 -8.75
N ALA A 83 -15.24 15.04 -9.90
CA ALA A 83 -14.04 14.27 -10.22
C ALA A 83 -12.86 14.67 -9.30
N GLU A 84 -12.68 15.96 -9.06
CA GLU A 84 -11.65 16.48 -8.16
C GLU A 84 -11.90 16.10 -6.70
N GLU A 85 -13.14 16.27 -6.20
CA GLU A 85 -13.51 15.84 -4.85
C GLU A 85 -13.25 14.35 -4.62
N LEU A 86 -13.62 13.51 -5.59
CA LEU A 86 -13.44 12.07 -5.50
C LEU A 86 -11.95 11.67 -5.61
N ALA A 87 -11.20 12.34 -6.48
CA ALA A 87 -9.76 12.14 -6.62
C ALA A 87 -9.03 12.43 -5.30
N VAL A 88 -9.35 13.54 -4.67
CA VAL A 88 -8.85 13.90 -3.34
C VAL A 88 -9.21 12.82 -2.32
N ALA A 89 -10.48 12.43 -2.23
CA ALA A 89 -10.93 11.42 -1.27
C ALA A 89 -10.22 10.07 -1.44
N LEU A 90 -9.88 9.68 -2.67
CA LEU A 90 -9.23 8.41 -2.96
C LEU A 90 -7.70 8.43 -2.75
N SER A 91 -7.05 9.60 -2.82
CA SER A 91 -5.59 9.74 -2.80
C SER A 91 -5.02 10.39 -1.55
N GLU A 92 -5.83 11.03 -0.70
CA GLU A 92 -5.35 11.78 0.46
C GLU A 92 -5.15 10.96 1.73
N GLY A 93 -5.28 9.64 1.66
CA GLY A 93 -5.11 8.78 2.84
C GLY A 93 -6.28 8.88 3.82
N ARG A 94 -7.48 9.20 3.33
CA ARG A 94 -8.72 9.15 4.12
C ARG A 94 -9.01 7.75 4.63
N TRP A 95 -8.62 6.75 3.85
CA TRP A 95 -8.72 5.32 4.14
C TRP A 95 -7.32 4.70 4.13
N THR A 96 -7.19 3.54 4.76
CA THR A 96 -5.98 2.73 4.63
C THR A 96 -5.87 2.16 3.22
N HIS A 97 -4.66 1.83 2.79
CA HIS A 97 -4.38 1.34 1.43
C HIS A 97 -5.18 0.08 1.03
N ASP A 98 -5.55 -0.72 2.01
CA ASP A 98 -6.31 -1.96 1.89
C ASP A 98 -7.82 -1.81 2.15
N PHE A 99 -8.31 -0.57 2.35
CA PHE A 99 -9.72 -0.32 2.58
C PHE A 99 -10.57 -0.86 1.43
N PRO A 100 -11.60 -1.71 1.71
CA PRO A 100 -12.38 -2.36 0.68
C PRO A 100 -13.45 -1.44 0.10
N ILE A 101 -13.26 -0.97 -1.11
CA ILE A 101 -14.30 -0.27 -1.89
C ILE A 101 -15.14 -1.32 -2.58
N THR A 102 -16.30 -1.63 -2.01
CA THR A 102 -17.24 -2.62 -2.55
C THR A 102 -17.89 -2.13 -3.85
N SER A 103 -18.49 -3.05 -4.61
CA SER A 103 -19.23 -2.70 -5.83
C SER A 103 -20.34 -1.67 -5.58
N GLN A 104 -21.02 -1.73 -4.43
CA GLN A 104 -22.04 -0.75 -4.06
C GLN A 104 -21.43 0.63 -3.78
N MET A 105 -20.30 0.69 -3.07
CA MET A 105 -19.59 1.92 -2.79
C MET A 105 -19.05 2.56 -4.06
N ALA A 106 -18.46 1.76 -4.94
CA ALA A 106 -17.97 2.21 -6.24
C ALA A 106 -19.09 2.82 -7.11
N ARG A 107 -20.29 2.20 -7.14
CA ARG A 107 -21.46 2.78 -7.83
C ARG A 107 -21.89 4.12 -7.23
N LYS A 108 -21.92 4.24 -5.90
CA LYS A 108 -22.25 5.51 -5.20
C LYS A 108 -21.23 6.61 -5.53
N MET A 109 -19.97 6.24 -5.76
CA MET A 109 -18.92 7.14 -6.21
C MET A 109 -19.07 7.55 -7.68
N GLY A 110 -19.95 6.89 -8.43
CA GLY A 110 -20.21 7.18 -9.85
C GLY A 110 -19.40 6.33 -10.83
N PHE A 111 -18.76 5.24 -10.36
CA PHE A 111 -18.09 4.30 -11.25
C PHE A 111 -19.12 3.43 -12.01
N PRO A 112 -18.85 3.11 -13.30
CA PRO A 112 -19.72 2.31 -14.13
C PRO A 112 -19.59 0.81 -13.79
N VAL A 113 -19.97 0.44 -12.56
CA VAL A 113 -19.81 -0.92 -12.04
C VAL A 113 -21.05 -1.77 -12.30
N THR A 114 -20.85 -2.93 -12.87
CA THR A 114 -21.82 -4.03 -12.95
C THR A 114 -21.30 -5.24 -12.17
N THR A 115 -22.26 -6.09 -11.73
CA THR A 115 -21.92 -7.35 -11.05
C THR A 115 -22.27 -8.57 -11.90
N ASN A 116 -22.58 -8.36 -13.18
CA ASN A 116 -22.91 -9.43 -14.11
C ASN A 116 -21.64 -10.08 -14.67
N MET A 117 -20.88 -10.74 -13.79
CA MET A 117 -19.65 -11.44 -14.17
C MET A 117 -19.98 -12.61 -15.12
N PRO A 118 -19.44 -12.64 -16.35
CA PRO A 118 -19.64 -13.76 -17.25
C PRO A 118 -19.11 -15.06 -16.67
N ARG A 119 -19.89 -16.15 -16.79
CA ARG A 119 -19.48 -17.48 -16.28
C ARG A 119 -18.15 -17.95 -16.87
N LEU A 120 -17.84 -17.55 -18.09
CA LEU A 120 -16.58 -17.87 -18.76
C LEU A 120 -15.35 -17.34 -18.01
N VAL A 121 -15.49 -16.20 -17.30
CA VAL A 121 -14.39 -15.63 -16.48
C VAL A 121 -14.11 -16.54 -15.29
N TYR A 122 -15.14 -17.07 -14.62
CA TYR A 122 -14.94 -18.03 -13.54
C TYR A 122 -14.27 -19.31 -14.05
N ASN A 123 -14.75 -19.87 -15.18
CA ASN A 123 -14.14 -21.04 -15.79
C ASN A 123 -12.67 -20.79 -16.16
N LEU A 124 -12.34 -19.60 -16.65
CA LEU A 124 -10.95 -19.21 -16.92
C LEU A 124 -10.12 -19.16 -15.64
N MET A 125 -10.65 -18.57 -14.58
CA MET A 125 -9.94 -18.46 -13.29
C MET A 125 -9.68 -19.83 -12.64
N ASP A 126 -10.56 -20.81 -12.88
CA ASP A 126 -10.36 -22.19 -12.40
C ASP A 126 -9.13 -22.88 -13.03
N LEU A 127 -8.67 -22.40 -14.20
CA LEU A 127 -7.45 -22.90 -14.85
C LEU A 127 -6.17 -22.35 -14.22
N TYR A 128 -6.25 -21.26 -13.45
CA TYR A 128 -5.10 -20.70 -12.76
C TYR A 128 -5.01 -21.29 -11.34
N PRO A 129 -3.82 -21.76 -10.92
CA PRO A 129 -3.64 -22.26 -9.56
C PRO A 129 -3.90 -21.12 -8.58
N GLN A 130 -5.03 -21.17 -7.93
CA GLN A 130 -5.31 -20.29 -6.80
C GLN A 130 -4.34 -20.64 -5.68
N ALA A 131 -3.85 -19.65 -4.96
CA ALA A 131 -2.95 -19.89 -3.84
C ALA A 131 -3.58 -20.96 -2.93
N ASN A 132 -2.89 -22.10 -2.82
CA ASN A 132 -3.38 -23.25 -2.07
C ASN A 132 -3.81 -22.75 -0.69
N THR A 133 -5.05 -22.99 -0.31
CA THR A 133 -5.63 -22.68 1.00
C THR A 133 -4.85 -23.28 2.17
N ARG A 134 -3.86 -24.14 1.90
CA ARG A 134 -2.92 -24.72 2.86
C ARG A 134 -1.66 -23.89 3.12
N ARG A 135 -1.41 -22.81 2.38
CA ARG A 135 -0.32 -21.88 2.73
C ARG A 135 -0.87 -20.84 3.68
N PRO A 136 -0.35 -20.75 4.91
CA PRO A 136 -0.74 -19.68 5.79
C PRO A 136 -0.46 -18.34 5.11
N SER A 137 -1.38 -17.40 5.20
CA SER A 137 -1.24 -16.04 4.67
C SER A 137 -0.08 -15.26 5.31
N VAL A 138 0.41 -15.77 6.44
CA VAL A 138 1.58 -15.26 7.16
C VAL A 138 2.56 -16.41 7.34
N ILE A 139 3.74 -16.32 6.73
CA ILE A 139 4.85 -17.24 6.97
C ILE A 139 5.76 -16.59 8.00
N TYR A 140 5.80 -17.14 9.22
CA TYR A 140 6.79 -16.77 10.20
C TYR A 140 8.13 -17.38 9.79
N VAL A 141 9.06 -16.56 9.31
CA VAL A 141 10.44 -16.94 9.07
C VAL A 141 11.24 -16.53 10.31
N PRO A 142 11.62 -17.49 11.19
CA PRO A 142 12.43 -17.15 12.35
C PRO A 142 13.81 -16.68 11.85
N THR A 143 14.07 -15.39 11.93
CA THR A 143 15.43 -14.87 11.76
C THR A 143 16.21 -15.27 13.00
N ARG A 144 17.26 -16.09 12.83
CA ARG A 144 18.21 -16.32 13.91
C ARG A 144 18.82 -14.96 14.26
N SER A 145 18.49 -14.44 15.44
CA SER A 145 19.27 -13.34 16.00
C SER A 145 20.75 -13.77 16.03
N PRO A 146 21.68 -12.96 15.53
CA PRO A 146 23.09 -13.24 15.74
C PRO A 146 23.27 -13.32 17.26
N GLY A 147 23.65 -14.50 17.73
CA GLY A 147 23.92 -14.71 19.15
C GLY A 147 24.97 -13.69 19.62
N PRO A 148 25.00 -13.35 20.92
CA PRO A 148 25.99 -12.43 21.43
C PRO A 148 27.40 -12.90 21.03
N PRO A 149 28.30 -11.99 20.68
CA PRO A 149 29.65 -12.33 20.27
C PRO A 149 30.28 -13.23 21.31
N LYS A 150 30.76 -14.41 20.90
CA LYS A 150 31.50 -15.31 21.77
C LYS A 150 32.68 -14.53 22.35
N ARG A 151 32.62 -14.22 23.64
CA ARG A 151 33.78 -13.71 24.34
C ARG A 151 34.88 -14.77 24.25
N ASP A 152 35.95 -14.43 23.54
CA ASP A 152 37.14 -15.23 23.47
C ASP A 152 37.83 -15.22 24.85
N ILE A 153 37.62 -16.29 25.64
CA ILE A 153 38.21 -16.46 26.97
C ILE A 153 39.60 -17.17 26.82
N GLY A 154 40.21 -17.01 25.67
CA GLY A 154 41.48 -17.64 25.35
C GLY A 154 42.63 -16.66 25.39
N THR A 155 43.08 -16.22 26.56
CA THR A 155 44.52 -15.89 26.86
C THR A 155 44.72 -15.28 28.23
N LEU A 156 44.34 -15.99 29.28
CA LEU A 156 44.78 -15.65 30.64
C LEU A 156 45.29 -16.89 31.39
N ARG A 157 46.05 -17.72 30.70
CA ARG A 157 46.85 -18.78 31.34
C ARG A 157 48.21 -18.88 30.69
N ARG A 158 49.08 -17.91 30.97
CA ARG A 158 50.55 -18.09 30.96
C ARG A 158 51.16 -16.92 31.72
N GLY A 159 51.61 -17.18 32.92
CA GLY A 159 52.48 -16.25 33.60
C GLY A 159 52.41 -16.30 35.12
N LEU A 160 52.49 -17.44 35.75
CA LEU A 160 53.02 -17.57 37.12
C LEU A 160 53.56 -18.98 37.26
N GLY A 161 54.70 -19.21 36.66
CA GLY A 161 55.56 -20.34 36.93
C GLY A 161 56.97 -19.80 37.02
N GLY A 162 57.51 -19.79 38.19
CA GLY A 162 58.96 -19.66 38.29
C GLY A 162 59.49 -18.95 39.55
N ARG A 163 59.83 -19.76 40.50
CA ARG A 163 61.05 -19.68 41.29
C ARG A 163 61.05 -18.85 42.57
N TYR A 164 61.35 -19.64 43.56
CA TYR A 164 61.91 -19.56 44.89
C TYR A 164 60.96 -19.24 46.03
#